data_c7e9fe6318d5f4fbcb6a77435df88982
#
_entry.id   c7e9fe6318d5f4fbcb6a77435df88982
#
_cell.length_a   1.000
_cell.length_b   1.000
_cell.length_c   1.000
_cell.angle_alpha   90.00
_cell.angle_beta   90.00
_cell.angle_gamma   90.00
#
_symmetry.space_group_name_H-M   'P 1'
#
loop_
_entity.id
_entity.type
_entity.pdbx_description
1 polymer ?
#
loop_
_entity_poly.entity_id
_entity_poly.type
_entity_poly.pdbx_seq_one_letter_code
_entity_poly.pdbx_strand_id
1 'polypeptide(L)'
;MILLTASLGGLAFLSFNNGLLLAYFSYLNVPSATILLLLALMPLAQFVFVLPFSFLADIFGKKIIGNIGLISSLFGYVLLIVASILPENFYILIIGTGIVLFGIGSAMTLGNWFALLHPIIPEKIRGRFFGRLRLTWQSIGIVLTLLFIFTLEQFPSLVIYQAILVIISIFMAVRILFYQQIPELDKPVPPKESFLKTLMNVIAIPDYISFCSYCFLLTFFTAACPQIFNLIEKDVLSFSKTEIVFIGNLLIVGALAGFVLGGRMVDKLGTKYVFMFCHFGFGAILILFLLRSLFPGEIIFIVGILTLLFGLVQAASGIAMTSETLVLIPLENKSLATGLWFTLYSGGAGLSGIMSSKALELNLINPEWSLFGLPMTSYDGLLLIFGTMVLLMTVTLGLIPSVIKKTPAAWIPQST
;
A
#
# COMPACT_ATOMS: atom_id res chain seq x y z
N MET A 1 -20.62 11.25 -5.65
CA MET A 1 -20.30 9.99 -6.35
C MET A 1 -18.83 9.58 -6.14
N ILE A 2 -17.85 10.39 -6.55
CA ILE A 2 -16.40 10.03 -6.47
C ILE A 2 -15.97 9.71 -5.03
N LEU A 3 -16.34 10.54 -4.04
CA LEU A 3 -16.04 10.29 -2.61
C LEU A 3 -16.64 8.96 -2.13
N LEU A 4 -17.90 8.67 -2.48
CA LEU A 4 -18.55 7.41 -2.11
C LEU A 4 -17.85 6.21 -2.77
N THR A 5 -17.54 6.31 -4.06
CA THR A 5 -16.80 5.26 -4.77
C THR A 5 -15.45 4.94 -4.11
N ALA A 6 -14.70 5.96 -3.70
CA ALA A 6 -13.42 5.77 -3.03
C ALA A 6 -13.60 5.19 -1.61
N SER A 7 -14.55 5.70 -0.83
CA SER A 7 -14.79 5.26 0.54
C SER A 7 -15.25 3.80 0.62
N LEU A 8 -16.19 3.41 -0.25
CA LEU A 8 -16.72 2.04 -0.28
C LEU A 8 -15.67 1.00 -0.71
N GLY A 9 -14.70 1.40 -1.56
CA GLY A 9 -13.62 0.49 -1.96
C GLY A 9 -12.40 0.51 -1.04
N GLY A 10 -12.25 1.59 -0.28
CA GLY A 10 -11.08 1.79 0.59
C GLY A 10 -10.98 0.74 1.68
N LEU A 11 -12.10 0.29 2.25
CA LEU A 11 -12.12 -0.69 3.33
C LEU A 11 -11.54 -2.06 2.92
N ALA A 12 -11.88 -2.53 1.71
CA ALA A 12 -11.29 -3.77 1.17
C ALA A 12 -9.77 -3.64 1.01
N PHE A 13 -9.29 -2.50 0.53
CA PHE A 13 -7.85 -2.24 0.41
C PHE A 13 -7.16 -2.14 1.79
N LEU A 14 -7.79 -1.47 2.76
CA LEU A 14 -7.25 -1.35 4.12
C LEU A 14 -7.10 -2.70 4.81
N SER A 15 -8.02 -3.65 4.57
CA SER A 15 -7.99 -4.97 5.20
C SER A 15 -6.70 -5.76 4.93
N PHE A 16 -6.00 -5.47 3.83
CA PHE A 16 -4.69 -6.06 3.52
C PHE A 16 -3.55 -5.50 4.37
N ASN A 17 -3.72 -4.31 4.96
CA ASN A 17 -2.63 -3.59 5.64
C ASN A 17 -2.85 -3.42 7.15
N ASN A 18 -4.10 -3.46 7.63
CA ASN A 18 -4.46 -3.21 9.02
C ASN A 18 -4.56 -4.46 9.91
N GLY A 19 -4.00 -5.57 9.48
CA GLY A 19 -4.00 -6.82 10.23
C GLY A 19 -5.31 -7.63 10.17
N LEU A 20 -6.42 -7.11 9.60
CA LEU A 20 -7.70 -7.83 9.56
C LEU A 20 -7.62 -9.16 8.79
N LEU A 21 -7.07 -9.16 7.57
CA LEU A 21 -6.89 -10.40 6.80
C LEU A 21 -5.84 -11.30 7.43
N LEU A 22 -4.78 -10.75 8.02
CA LEU A 22 -3.81 -11.56 8.78
C LEU A 22 -4.49 -12.28 9.94
N ALA A 23 -5.32 -11.57 10.74
CA ALA A 23 -6.08 -12.16 11.84
C ALA A 23 -7.05 -13.25 11.36
N TYR A 24 -7.73 -13.02 10.22
CA TYR A 24 -8.60 -14.01 9.59
C TYR A 24 -7.84 -15.25 9.12
N PHE A 25 -6.72 -15.10 8.40
CA PHE A 25 -5.89 -16.23 7.95
C PHE A 25 -5.27 -16.99 9.14
N SER A 26 -4.90 -16.27 10.19
CA SER A 26 -4.44 -16.88 11.45
C SER A 26 -5.56 -17.66 12.16
N TYR A 27 -6.81 -17.23 12.03
CA TYR A 27 -7.95 -17.99 12.54
C TYR A 27 -8.15 -19.31 11.76
N LEU A 28 -7.81 -19.32 10.47
CA LEU A 28 -7.81 -20.53 9.63
C LEU A 28 -6.53 -21.37 9.78
N ASN A 29 -5.67 -21.09 10.77
CA ASN A 29 -4.41 -21.78 11.04
C ASN A 29 -3.42 -21.72 9.84
N VAL A 30 -3.47 -20.70 8.99
CA VAL A 30 -2.49 -20.52 7.91
C VAL A 30 -1.13 -20.15 8.52
N PRO A 31 -0.03 -20.82 8.12
CA PRO A 31 1.32 -20.53 8.63
C PRO A 31 1.76 -19.09 8.33
N SER A 32 2.51 -18.46 9.25
CA SER A 32 2.90 -17.05 9.17
C SER A 32 3.68 -16.70 7.89
N ALA A 33 4.61 -17.55 7.46
CA ALA A 33 5.33 -17.37 6.20
C ALA A 33 4.37 -17.39 4.99
N THR A 34 3.38 -18.28 5.00
CA THR A 34 2.36 -18.38 3.97
C THR A 34 1.44 -17.14 3.97
N ILE A 35 1.11 -16.59 5.14
CA ILE A 35 0.34 -15.33 5.24
C ILE A 35 1.07 -14.19 4.54
N LEU A 36 2.38 -14.02 4.77
CA LEU A 36 3.18 -13.02 4.07
C LEU A 36 3.15 -13.22 2.55
N LEU A 37 3.29 -14.47 2.11
CA LEU A 37 3.21 -14.80 0.68
C LEU A 37 1.85 -14.43 0.09
N LEU A 38 0.77 -14.82 0.76
CA LEU A 38 -0.60 -14.53 0.30
C LEU A 38 -0.84 -13.01 0.21
N LEU A 39 -0.46 -12.25 1.23
CA LEU A 39 -0.62 -10.79 1.21
C LEU A 39 0.25 -10.11 0.13
N ALA A 40 1.39 -10.70 -0.24
CA ALA A 40 2.24 -10.23 -1.32
C ALA A 40 1.67 -10.46 -2.72
N LEU A 41 0.72 -11.39 -2.89
CA LEU A 41 0.12 -11.71 -4.20
C LEU A 41 -0.65 -10.53 -4.80
N MET A 42 -1.30 -9.69 -3.96
CA MET A 42 -2.03 -8.51 -4.44
C MET A 42 -1.09 -7.50 -5.14
N PRO A 43 -0.03 -6.98 -4.52
CA PRO A 43 0.89 -6.07 -5.20
C PRO A 43 1.68 -6.75 -6.32
N LEU A 44 1.92 -8.06 -6.27
CA LEU A 44 2.51 -8.79 -7.40
C LEU A 44 1.59 -8.84 -8.61
N ALA A 45 0.30 -9.09 -8.42
CA ALA A 45 -0.66 -9.02 -9.50
C ALA A 45 -0.73 -7.60 -10.08
N GLN A 46 -0.66 -6.56 -9.23
CA GLN A 46 -0.56 -5.18 -9.70
C GLN A 46 0.72 -4.95 -10.51
N PHE A 47 1.87 -5.45 -10.06
CA PHE A 47 3.15 -5.36 -10.78
C PHE A 47 3.05 -5.88 -12.21
N VAL A 48 2.40 -7.02 -12.40
CA VAL A 48 2.26 -7.65 -13.74
C VAL A 48 1.21 -6.91 -14.59
N PHE A 49 0.11 -6.47 -13.99
CA PHE A 49 -1.09 -6.12 -14.74
C PHE A 49 -1.39 -4.61 -14.83
N VAL A 50 -0.82 -3.74 -13.99
CA VAL A 50 -1.10 -2.28 -14.05
C VAL A 50 -0.75 -1.71 -15.41
N LEU A 51 0.44 -1.99 -15.93
CA LEU A 51 0.93 -1.41 -17.16
C LEU A 51 0.12 -1.86 -18.39
N PRO A 52 -0.13 -3.18 -18.62
CA PRO A 52 -1.00 -3.63 -19.70
C PRO A 52 -2.41 -3.05 -19.64
N PHE A 53 -3.03 -3.01 -18.46
CA PHE A 53 -4.40 -2.49 -18.33
C PHE A 53 -4.48 -0.97 -18.43
N SER A 54 -3.45 -0.23 -18.06
CA SER A 54 -3.38 1.22 -18.34
C SER A 54 -3.39 1.50 -19.83
N PHE A 55 -2.65 0.71 -20.61
CA PHE A 55 -2.64 0.81 -22.07
C PHE A 55 -3.98 0.40 -22.70
N LEU A 56 -4.57 -0.71 -22.24
CA LEU A 56 -5.87 -1.17 -22.71
C LEU A 56 -6.99 -0.18 -22.40
N ALA A 57 -6.88 0.57 -21.31
CA ALA A 57 -7.85 1.58 -20.94
C ALA A 57 -7.84 2.80 -21.87
N ASP A 58 -6.70 3.15 -22.43
CA ASP A 58 -6.62 4.21 -23.45
C ASP A 58 -7.27 3.76 -24.77
N ILE A 59 -7.31 2.44 -25.06
CA ILE A 59 -7.93 1.86 -26.27
C ILE A 59 -9.43 1.63 -26.12
N PHE A 60 -9.83 0.95 -25.03
CA PHE A 60 -11.22 0.48 -24.84
C PHE A 60 -12.07 1.42 -23.98
N GLY A 61 -11.46 2.39 -23.30
CA GLY A 61 -12.09 3.30 -22.35
C GLY A 61 -11.78 2.95 -20.91
N LYS A 62 -11.49 4.00 -20.15
CA LYS A 62 -11.08 3.93 -18.73
C LYS A 62 -12.19 3.38 -17.86
N LYS A 63 -13.44 3.75 -18.18
CA LYS A 63 -14.64 3.32 -17.44
C LYS A 63 -14.94 1.84 -17.65
N ILE A 64 -14.76 1.32 -18.86
CA ILE A 64 -15.01 -0.10 -19.18
C ILE A 64 -14.00 -0.97 -18.43
N ILE A 65 -12.69 -0.68 -18.58
CA ILE A 65 -11.63 -1.42 -17.90
C ILE A 65 -11.79 -1.30 -16.39
N GLY A 66 -12.12 -0.10 -15.87
CA GLY A 66 -12.37 0.10 -14.44
C GLY A 66 -13.55 -0.72 -13.91
N ASN A 67 -14.67 -0.82 -14.63
CA ASN A 67 -15.81 -1.65 -14.24
C ASN A 67 -15.46 -3.15 -14.19
N ILE A 68 -14.76 -3.65 -15.22
CA ILE A 68 -14.27 -5.04 -15.22
C ILE A 68 -13.37 -5.28 -14.01
N GLY A 69 -12.48 -4.32 -13.70
CA GLY A 69 -11.59 -4.39 -12.54
C GLY A 69 -12.34 -4.43 -11.21
N LEU A 70 -13.40 -3.63 -11.06
CA LEU A 70 -14.22 -3.63 -9.84
C LEU A 70 -14.96 -4.96 -9.65
N ILE A 71 -15.51 -5.54 -10.73
CA ILE A 71 -16.17 -6.84 -10.70
C ILE A 71 -15.17 -7.95 -10.37
N SER A 72 -13.99 -7.95 -11.00
CA SER A 72 -12.91 -8.90 -10.70
C SER A 72 -12.46 -8.80 -9.23
N SER A 73 -12.27 -7.58 -8.71
CA SER A 73 -11.91 -7.37 -7.30
C SER A 73 -12.98 -7.89 -6.34
N LEU A 74 -14.25 -7.63 -6.64
CA LEU A 74 -15.37 -8.14 -5.84
C LEU A 74 -15.38 -9.67 -5.82
N PHE A 75 -15.28 -10.29 -6.99
CA PHE A 75 -15.25 -11.75 -7.10
C PHE A 75 -14.07 -12.35 -6.35
N GLY A 76 -12.88 -11.76 -6.51
CA GLY A 76 -11.69 -12.17 -5.75
C GLY A 76 -11.88 -12.06 -4.24
N TYR A 77 -12.52 -10.99 -3.76
CA TYR A 77 -12.78 -10.81 -2.32
C TYR A 77 -13.82 -11.80 -1.79
N VAL A 78 -14.85 -12.14 -2.57
CA VAL A 78 -15.84 -13.18 -2.24
C VAL A 78 -15.17 -14.55 -2.09
N LEU A 79 -14.16 -14.87 -2.89
CA LEU A 79 -13.42 -16.13 -2.76
C LEU A 79 -12.74 -16.27 -1.39
N LEU A 80 -12.37 -15.17 -0.72
CA LEU A 80 -11.82 -15.22 0.64
C LEU A 80 -12.86 -15.77 1.64
N ILE A 81 -14.14 -15.45 1.43
CA ILE A 81 -15.24 -15.96 2.26
C ILE A 81 -15.46 -17.44 1.96
N VAL A 82 -15.53 -17.80 0.67
CA VAL A 82 -15.75 -19.18 0.21
C VAL A 82 -14.65 -20.11 0.71
N ALA A 83 -13.41 -19.65 0.80
CA ALA A 83 -12.29 -20.43 1.27
C ALA A 83 -12.59 -21.10 2.63
N SER A 84 -13.17 -20.36 3.58
CA SER A 84 -13.45 -20.87 4.93
C SER A 84 -14.60 -21.87 5.03
N ILE A 85 -15.35 -22.09 3.95
CA ILE A 85 -16.45 -23.06 3.87
C ILE A 85 -15.97 -24.38 3.27
N LEU A 86 -14.84 -24.35 2.57
CA LEU A 86 -14.25 -25.51 1.89
C LEU A 86 -13.36 -26.33 2.85
N PRO A 87 -12.98 -27.56 2.47
CA PRO A 87 -12.00 -28.35 3.20
C PRO A 87 -10.63 -27.62 3.31
N GLU A 88 -9.93 -27.83 4.43
CA GLU A 88 -8.65 -27.14 4.74
C GLU A 88 -7.60 -27.25 3.63
N ASN A 89 -7.55 -28.37 2.93
CA ASN A 89 -6.60 -28.60 1.83
C ASN A 89 -6.73 -27.56 0.68
N PHE A 90 -7.87 -26.88 0.57
CA PHE A 90 -8.13 -25.91 -0.48
C PHE A 90 -7.95 -24.45 -0.03
N TYR A 91 -7.79 -24.18 1.29
CA TYR A 91 -7.74 -22.82 1.83
C TYR A 91 -6.72 -21.94 1.11
N ILE A 92 -5.46 -22.38 1.06
CA ILE A 92 -4.35 -21.60 0.50
C ILE A 92 -4.60 -21.32 -0.99
N LEU A 93 -5.06 -22.32 -1.74
CA LEU A 93 -5.33 -22.18 -3.16
C LEU A 93 -6.45 -21.16 -3.43
N ILE A 94 -7.56 -21.27 -2.72
CA ILE A 94 -8.73 -20.41 -2.93
C ILE A 94 -8.45 -18.98 -2.44
N ILE A 95 -7.82 -18.81 -1.29
CA ILE A 95 -7.38 -17.51 -0.79
C ILE A 95 -6.40 -16.86 -1.78
N GLY A 96 -5.38 -17.62 -2.23
CA GLY A 96 -4.40 -17.13 -3.18
C GLY A 96 -5.04 -16.69 -4.51
N THR A 97 -5.95 -17.51 -5.06
CA THR A 97 -6.72 -17.17 -6.26
C THR A 97 -7.57 -15.92 -6.05
N GLY A 98 -8.25 -15.80 -4.90
CA GLY A 98 -9.04 -14.63 -4.54
C GLY A 98 -8.21 -13.36 -4.47
N ILE A 99 -7.04 -13.41 -3.83
CA ILE A 99 -6.12 -12.27 -3.71
C ILE A 99 -5.54 -11.88 -5.08
N VAL A 100 -5.17 -12.84 -5.92
CA VAL A 100 -4.68 -12.56 -7.29
C VAL A 100 -5.77 -11.88 -8.12
N LEU A 101 -7.01 -12.37 -8.09
CA LEU A 101 -8.12 -11.76 -8.80
C LEU A 101 -8.45 -10.36 -8.27
N PHE A 102 -8.40 -10.16 -6.95
CA PHE A 102 -8.50 -8.82 -6.34
C PHE A 102 -7.37 -7.91 -6.82
N GLY A 103 -6.13 -8.42 -6.86
CA GLY A 103 -4.95 -7.70 -7.33
C GLY A 103 -5.05 -7.30 -8.81
N ILE A 104 -5.51 -8.21 -9.69
CA ILE A 104 -5.77 -7.93 -11.11
C ILE A 104 -6.83 -6.84 -11.26
N GLY A 105 -7.97 -6.97 -10.56
CA GLY A 105 -9.03 -5.98 -10.61
C GLY A 105 -8.61 -4.63 -10.04
N SER A 106 -7.80 -4.61 -8.99
CA SER A 106 -7.23 -3.37 -8.46
C SER A 106 -6.22 -2.73 -9.41
N ALA A 107 -5.44 -3.53 -10.16
CA ALA A 107 -4.54 -3.03 -11.21
C ALA A 107 -5.31 -2.31 -12.33
N MET A 108 -6.44 -2.88 -12.77
CA MET A 108 -7.32 -2.26 -13.76
C MET A 108 -7.86 -0.92 -13.29
N THR A 109 -8.17 -0.79 -11.99
CA THR A 109 -8.72 0.46 -11.45
C THR A 109 -7.62 1.48 -11.13
N LEU A 110 -6.48 1.04 -10.60
CA LEU A 110 -5.39 1.90 -10.12
C LEU A 110 -4.79 2.74 -11.26
N GLY A 111 -4.47 2.13 -12.39
CA GLY A 111 -3.92 2.82 -13.57
C GLY A 111 -4.90 3.82 -14.19
N ASN A 112 -6.20 3.60 -14.04
CA ASN A 112 -7.24 4.37 -14.73
C ASN A 112 -7.90 5.43 -13.87
N TRP A 113 -7.83 5.32 -12.54
CA TRP A 113 -8.56 6.19 -11.61
C TRP A 113 -8.20 7.66 -11.77
N PHE A 114 -6.92 7.99 -11.75
CA PHE A 114 -6.48 9.38 -11.90
C PHE A 114 -6.74 9.92 -13.30
N ALA A 115 -6.55 9.09 -14.34
CA ALA A 115 -6.82 9.47 -15.71
C ALA A 115 -8.31 9.73 -15.97
N LEU A 116 -9.22 8.96 -15.35
CA LEU A 116 -10.67 9.17 -15.43
C LEU A 116 -11.10 10.47 -14.72
N LEU A 117 -10.48 10.78 -13.57
CA LEU A 117 -10.86 11.94 -12.76
C LEU A 117 -10.22 13.25 -13.25
N HIS A 118 -9.12 13.17 -13.98
CA HIS A 118 -8.36 14.36 -14.41
C HIS A 118 -9.19 15.42 -15.13
N PRO A 119 -10.05 15.09 -16.11
CA PRO A 119 -10.87 16.07 -16.81
C PRO A 119 -12.08 16.57 -15.98
N ILE A 120 -12.47 15.82 -14.93
CA ILE A 120 -13.65 16.13 -14.10
C ILE A 120 -13.29 17.16 -13.03
N ILE A 121 -12.06 17.11 -12.50
CA ILE A 121 -11.65 17.92 -11.34
C ILE A 121 -10.81 19.11 -11.80
N PRO A 122 -11.32 20.35 -11.64
CA PRO A 122 -10.59 21.56 -12.01
C PRO A 122 -9.23 21.66 -11.29
N GLU A 123 -8.20 22.12 -11.99
CA GLU A 123 -6.83 22.21 -11.48
C GLU A 123 -6.72 23.00 -10.17
N LYS A 124 -7.42 24.12 -10.07
CA LYS A 124 -7.42 25.02 -8.91
C LYS A 124 -7.83 24.35 -7.58
N ILE A 125 -8.63 23.27 -7.63
CA ILE A 125 -9.14 22.58 -6.44
C ILE A 125 -8.62 21.14 -6.31
N ARG A 126 -7.84 20.66 -7.27
CA ARG A 126 -7.41 19.26 -7.39
C ARG A 126 -6.70 18.75 -6.12
N GLY A 127 -5.75 19.50 -5.59
CA GLY A 127 -5.05 19.13 -4.35
C GLY A 127 -5.99 19.03 -3.14
N ARG A 128 -6.86 20.02 -2.95
CA ARG A 128 -7.87 20.01 -1.85
C ARG A 128 -8.87 18.87 -2.01
N PHE A 129 -9.27 18.56 -3.24
CA PHE A 129 -10.19 17.46 -3.52
C PHE A 129 -9.57 16.11 -3.15
N PHE A 130 -8.38 15.81 -3.64
CA PHE A 130 -7.69 14.54 -3.32
C PHE A 130 -7.31 14.44 -1.85
N GLY A 131 -6.96 15.54 -1.20
CA GLY A 131 -6.75 15.59 0.24
C GLY A 131 -8.01 15.19 1.02
N ARG A 132 -9.16 15.82 0.71
CA ARG A 132 -10.45 15.44 1.30
C ARG A 132 -10.84 14.00 0.99
N LEU A 133 -10.61 13.55 -0.25
CA LEU A 133 -10.89 12.18 -0.67
C LEU A 133 -10.14 11.18 0.23
N ARG A 134 -8.82 11.38 0.40
CA ARG A 134 -7.99 10.52 1.26
C ARG A 134 -8.43 10.54 2.71
N LEU A 135 -8.64 11.73 3.28
CA LEU A 135 -9.11 11.87 4.66
C LEU A 135 -10.46 11.16 4.87
N THR A 136 -11.42 11.35 3.95
CA THR A 136 -12.77 10.79 4.10
C THR A 136 -12.74 9.26 4.09
N TRP A 137 -12.14 8.63 3.08
CA TRP A 137 -12.20 7.18 2.98
C TRP A 137 -11.38 6.48 4.06
N GLN A 138 -10.27 7.06 4.51
CA GLN A 138 -9.48 6.49 5.61
C GLN A 138 -10.16 6.65 6.95
N SER A 139 -10.78 7.81 7.22
CA SER A 139 -11.56 8.01 8.46
C SER A 139 -12.74 7.05 8.56
N ILE A 140 -13.47 6.84 7.45
CA ILE A 140 -14.53 5.83 7.39
C ILE A 140 -13.96 4.43 7.63
N GLY A 141 -12.82 4.12 7.03
CA GLY A 141 -12.12 2.85 7.22
C GLY A 141 -11.76 2.60 8.69
N ILE A 142 -11.20 3.59 9.38
CA ILE A 142 -10.86 3.50 10.81
C ILE A 142 -12.11 3.21 11.64
N VAL A 143 -13.18 4.00 11.45
CA VAL A 143 -14.43 3.84 12.23
C VAL A 143 -15.01 2.45 12.02
N LEU A 144 -15.12 1.98 10.78
CA LEU A 144 -15.65 0.65 10.47
C LEU A 144 -14.76 -0.47 11.03
N THR A 145 -13.44 -0.33 10.94
CA THR A 145 -12.53 -1.34 11.50
C THR A 145 -12.62 -1.37 13.03
N LEU A 146 -12.78 -0.23 13.72
CA LEU A 146 -13.02 -0.21 15.17
C LEU A 146 -14.33 -0.92 15.54
N LEU A 147 -15.39 -0.74 14.76
CA LEU A 147 -16.65 -1.50 14.96
C LEU A 147 -16.43 -3.01 14.75
N PHE A 148 -15.63 -3.41 13.77
CA PHE A 148 -15.27 -4.82 13.54
C PHE A 148 -14.47 -5.39 14.71
N ILE A 149 -13.48 -4.65 15.24
CA ILE A 149 -12.71 -5.04 16.43
C ILE A 149 -13.65 -5.27 17.61
N PHE A 150 -14.50 -4.30 17.91
CA PHE A 150 -15.47 -4.42 19.01
C PHE A 150 -16.37 -5.65 18.85
N THR A 151 -16.82 -5.94 17.63
CA THR A 151 -17.66 -7.13 17.38
C THR A 151 -16.86 -8.42 17.55
N LEU A 152 -15.60 -8.46 17.09
CA LEU A 152 -14.72 -9.63 17.24
C LEU A 152 -14.32 -9.90 18.69
N GLU A 153 -14.19 -8.86 19.52
CA GLU A 153 -13.95 -9.00 20.96
C GLU A 153 -15.11 -9.65 21.68
N GLN A 154 -16.34 -9.23 21.35
CA GLN A 154 -17.54 -9.78 21.97
C GLN A 154 -17.87 -11.20 21.49
N PHE A 155 -17.59 -11.49 20.22
CA PHE A 155 -17.99 -12.74 19.55
C PHE A 155 -16.83 -13.29 18.69
N PRO A 156 -15.76 -13.86 19.29
CA PRO A 156 -14.58 -14.33 18.54
C PRO A 156 -14.87 -15.64 17.80
N SER A 157 -15.52 -15.58 16.66
CA SER A 157 -15.89 -16.75 15.86
C SER A 157 -15.62 -16.56 14.36
N LEU A 158 -15.45 -17.69 13.64
CA LEU A 158 -15.28 -17.69 12.19
C LEU A 158 -16.45 -16.99 11.49
N VAL A 159 -17.67 -17.20 11.99
CA VAL A 159 -18.89 -16.60 11.42
C VAL A 159 -18.81 -15.07 11.45
N ILE A 160 -18.23 -14.48 12.48
CA ILE A 160 -18.06 -13.01 12.56
C ILE A 160 -17.04 -12.53 11.54
N TYR A 161 -15.90 -13.24 11.34
CA TYR A 161 -14.97 -12.90 10.26
C TYR A 161 -15.65 -12.98 8.89
N GLN A 162 -16.44 -14.04 8.63
CA GLN A 162 -17.20 -14.17 7.39
C GLN A 162 -18.21 -13.01 7.22
N ALA A 163 -18.93 -12.66 8.28
CA ALA A 163 -19.90 -11.55 8.26
C ALA A 163 -19.21 -10.20 7.93
N ILE A 164 -18.04 -9.93 8.51
CA ILE A 164 -17.25 -8.74 8.22
C ILE A 164 -16.83 -8.73 6.73
N LEU A 165 -16.32 -9.84 6.21
CA LEU A 165 -15.92 -9.94 4.80
C LEU A 165 -17.13 -9.80 3.86
N VAL A 166 -18.31 -10.31 4.24
CA VAL A 166 -19.57 -10.11 3.50
C VAL A 166 -19.95 -8.63 3.48
N ILE A 167 -19.89 -7.92 4.61
CA ILE A 167 -20.17 -6.49 4.68
C ILE A 167 -19.23 -5.70 3.76
N ILE A 168 -17.93 -6.02 3.78
CA ILE A 168 -16.95 -5.39 2.88
C ILE A 168 -17.30 -5.69 1.41
N SER A 169 -17.69 -6.94 1.09
CA SER A 169 -18.11 -7.33 -0.26
C SER A 169 -19.37 -6.58 -0.72
N ILE A 170 -20.33 -6.35 0.17
CA ILE A 170 -21.52 -5.53 -0.13
C ILE A 170 -21.10 -4.09 -0.44
N PHE A 171 -20.18 -3.50 0.33
CA PHE A 171 -19.65 -2.17 0.02
C PHE A 171 -18.96 -2.11 -1.33
N MET A 172 -18.20 -3.15 -1.68
CA MET A 172 -17.57 -3.25 -3.02
C MET A 172 -18.62 -3.38 -4.13
N ALA A 173 -19.69 -4.12 -3.93
CA ALA A 173 -20.80 -4.23 -4.89
C ALA A 173 -21.52 -2.88 -5.09
N VAL A 174 -21.83 -2.18 -3.99
CA VAL A 174 -22.44 -0.85 -4.03
C VAL A 174 -21.49 0.16 -4.69
N ARG A 175 -20.18 0.05 -4.48
CA ARG A 175 -19.16 0.86 -5.17
C ARG A 175 -19.29 0.80 -6.69
N ILE A 176 -19.60 -0.36 -7.26
CA ILE A 176 -19.74 -0.52 -8.72
C ILE A 176 -20.87 0.39 -9.23
N LEU A 177 -22.00 0.45 -8.53
CA LEU A 177 -23.14 1.31 -8.89
C LEU A 177 -22.78 2.80 -8.90
N PHE A 178 -22.02 3.26 -7.90
CA PHE A 178 -21.55 4.66 -7.85
C PHE A 178 -20.46 4.95 -8.88
N TYR A 179 -19.57 4.00 -9.15
CA TYR A 179 -18.55 4.15 -10.18
C TYR A 179 -19.14 4.31 -11.57
N GLN A 180 -20.19 3.56 -11.89
CA GLN A 180 -20.89 3.67 -13.17
C GLN A 180 -21.55 5.05 -13.40
N GLN A 181 -21.81 5.82 -12.36
CA GLN A 181 -22.35 7.17 -12.46
C GLN A 181 -21.28 8.25 -12.70
N ILE A 182 -19.98 7.90 -12.62
CA ILE A 182 -18.91 8.84 -12.93
C ILE A 182 -18.83 8.98 -14.46
N PRO A 183 -18.95 10.20 -15.02
CA PRO A 183 -18.86 10.39 -16.46
C PRO A 183 -17.42 10.17 -16.96
N GLU A 184 -17.27 9.56 -18.12
CA GLU A 184 -16.01 9.53 -18.87
C GLU A 184 -16.05 10.66 -19.89
N LEU A 185 -15.30 11.75 -19.63
CA LEU A 185 -15.32 12.94 -20.47
C LEU A 185 -14.35 12.84 -21.65
N ASP A 186 -13.24 12.11 -21.47
CA ASP A 186 -12.26 11.88 -22.53
C ASP A 186 -12.67 10.68 -23.37
N LYS A 187 -12.72 10.84 -24.68
CA LYS A 187 -12.93 9.72 -25.61
C LYS A 187 -11.65 8.87 -25.68
N PRO A 188 -11.78 7.54 -25.78
CA PRO A 188 -10.64 6.68 -26.06
C PRO A 188 -9.93 7.12 -27.33
N VAL A 189 -8.62 7.30 -27.27
CA VAL A 189 -7.80 7.65 -28.44
C VAL A 189 -6.83 6.51 -28.64
N PRO A 190 -6.93 5.73 -29.73
CA PRO A 190 -5.98 4.68 -30.02
C PRO A 190 -4.56 5.24 -30.06
N PRO A 191 -3.60 4.61 -29.36
CA PRO A 191 -2.22 5.06 -29.37
C PRO A 191 -1.67 5.00 -30.80
N LYS A 192 -0.89 6.02 -31.18
CA LYS A 192 -0.28 6.11 -32.51
C LYS A 192 0.84 5.08 -32.71
N GLU A 193 1.39 4.57 -31.61
CA GLU A 193 2.52 3.64 -31.61
C GLU A 193 2.17 2.35 -30.84
N SER A 194 2.94 1.29 -31.10
CA SER A 194 2.78 0.03 -30.37
C SER A 194 3.13 0.20 -28.88
N PHE A 195 2.51 -0.63 -28.03
CA PHE A 195 2.76 -0.64 -26.58
C PHE A 195 4.25 -0.65 -26.23
N LEU A 196 5.02 -1.56 -26.86
CA LEU A 196 6.45 -1.69 -26.58
C LEU A 196 7.24 -0.45 -26.97
N LYS A 197 6.93 0.17 -28.11
CA LYS A 197 7.62 1.39 -28.54
C LYS A 197 7.35 2.56 -27.60
N THR A 198 6.10 2.74 -27.21
CA THR A 198 5.70 3.78 -26.27
C THR A 198 6.35 3.56 -24.89
N LEU A 199 6.39 2.30 -24.42
CA LEU A 199 7.04 1.93 -23.15
C LEU A 199 8.55 2.22 -23.21
N MET A 200 9.22 1.84 -24.29
CA MET A 200 10.66 2.10 -24.45
C MET A 200 10.98 3.60 -24.46
N ASN A 201 10.12 4.42 -25.06
CA ASN A 201 10.26 5.89 -25.04
C ASN A 201 10.19 6.44 -23.60
N VAL A 202 9.31 5.90 -22.75
CA VAL A 202 9.20 6.32 -21.34
C VAL A 202 10.38 5.83 -20.51
N ILE A 203 10.83 4.58 -20.71
CA ILE A 203 12.00 4.01 -20.02
C ILE A 203 13.30 4.74 -20.41
N ALA A 204 13.37 5.26 -21.62
CA ALA A 204 14.54 6.00 -22.12
C ALA A 204 14.72 7.38 -21.45
N ILE A 205 13.80 7.85 -20.59
CA ILE A 205 13.94 9.11 -19.84
C ILE A 205 14.75 8.83 -18.56
N PRO A 206 16.04 9.25 -18.47
CA PRO A 206 16.94 8.82 -17.39
C PRO A 206 16.48 9.26 -16.00
N ASP A 207 16.04 10.51 -15.86
CA ASP A 207 15.58 11.06 -14.57
C ASP A 207 14.33 10.33 -14.08
N TYR A 208 13.43 9.97 -15.00
CA TYR A 208 12.17 9.30 -14.66
C TYR A 208 12.38 7.85 -14.22
N ILE A 209 13.15 7.07 -15.01
CA ILE A 209 13.42 5.67 -14.67
C ILE A 209 14.27 5.54 -13.39
N SER A 210 15.23 6.44 -13.19
CA SER A 210 16.02 6.48 -11.96
C SER A 210 15.15 6.70 -10.73
N PHE A 211 14.21 7.63 -10.83
CA PHE A 211 13.23 7.88 -9.75
C PHE A 211 12.28 6.69 -9.52
N CYS A 212 11.76 6.09 -10.58
CA CYS A 212 10.93 4.89 -10.49
C CYS A 212 11.68 3.71 -9.85
N SER A 213 12.96 3.52 -10.21
CA SER A 213 13.83 2.49 -9.59
C SER A 213 14.08 2.78 -8.10
N TYR A 214 14.27 4.04 -7.74
CA TYR A 214 14.36 4.46 -6.35
C TYR A 214 13.06 4.14 -5.58
N CYS A 215 11.89 4.45 -6.14
CA CYS A 215 10.61 4.11 -5.53
C CYS A 215 10.44 2.59 -5.37
N PHE A 216 10.87 1.80 -6.36
CA PHE A 216 10.91 0.34 -6.26
C PHE A 216 11.75 -0.13 -5.08
N LEU A 217 12.99 0.37 -4.94
CA LEU A 217 13.87 -0.02 -3.82
C LEU A 217 13.31 0.40 -2.47
N LEU A 218 12.77 1.62 -2.35
CA LEU A 218 12.19 2.09 -1.10
C LEU A 218 11.01 1.22 -0.68
N THR A 219 10.09 0.92 -1.60
CA THR A 219 8.94 0.04 -1.30
C THR A 219 9.38 -1.39 -1.05
N PHE A 220 10.42 -1.88 -1.71
CA PHE A 220 10.99 -3.20 -1.46
C PHE A 220 11.46 -3.36 0.00
N PHE A 221 12.06 -2.34 0.60
CA PHE A 221 12.54 -2.40 1.98
C PHE A 221 11.52 -1.94 3.03
N THR A 222 10.36 -1.38 2.64
CA THR A 222 9.41 -0.84 3.63
C THR A 222 8.02 -1.48 3.58
N ALA A 223 7.61 -2.03 2.44
CA ALA A 223 6.22 -2.44 2.25
C ALA A 223 5.80 -3.66 3.08
N ALA A 224 6.71 -4.62 3.33
CA ALA A 224 6.41 -5.79 4.17
C ALA A 224 6.49 -5.50 5.68
N CYS A 225 7.06 -4.35 6.10
CA CYS A 225 7.26 -4.05 7.52
C CYS A 225 5.96 -4.10 8.34
N PRO A 226 4.82 -3.52 7.91
CA PRO A 226 3.58 -3.61 8.68
C PRO A 226 3.12 -5.05 8.90
N GLN A 227 3.25 -5.91 7.89
CA GLN A 227 2.89 -7.33 8.00
C GLN A 227 3.86 -8.08 8.94
N ILE A 228 5.16 -7.73 8.92
CA ILE A 228 6.15 -8.29 9.84
C ILE A 228 5.86 -7.83 11.28
N PHE A 229 5.45 -6.56 11.50
CA PHE A 229 5.01 -6.09 12.82
C PHE A 229 3.83 -6.92 13.32
N ASN A 230 2.80 -7.11 12.52
CA ASN A 230 1.65 -7.93 12.87
C ASN A 230 2.03 -9.39 13.20
N LEU A 231 3.05 -9.95 12.52
CA LEU A 231 3.55 -11.30 12.83
C LEU A 231 4.37 -11.33 14.13
N ILE A 232 5.17 -10.32 14.42
CA ILE A 232 5.84 -10.17 15.72
C ILE A 232 4.79 -10.08 16.83
N GLU A 233 3.76 -9.27 16.65
CA GLU A 233 2.65 -9.14 17.58
C GLU A 233 1.97 -10.48 17.86
N LYS A 234 1.76 -11.27 16.80
CA LYS A 234 1.13 -12.59 16.87
C LYS A 234 2.05 -13.66 17.46
N ASP A 235 3.23 -13.87 16.84
CA ASP A 235 4.06 -15.05 17.06
C ASP A 235 5.07 -14.86 18.21
N VAL A 236 5.48 -13.62 18.49
CA VAL A 236 6.49 -13.28 19.50
C VAL A 236 5.86 -12.69 20.76
N LEU A 237 4.94 -11.74 20.59
CA LEU A 237 4.31 -11.03 21.70
C LEU A 237 3.00 -11.68 22.16
N SER A 238 2.49 -12.67 21.41
CA SER A 238 1.25 -13.41 21.70
C SER A 238 0.03 -12.51 21.89
N PHE A 239 -0.04 -11.39 21.14
CA PHE A 239 -1.18 -10.51 21.17
C PHE A 239 -2.43 -11.20 20.59
N SER A 240 -3.58 -10.84 21.12
CA SER A 240 -4.86 -11.29 20.59
C SER A 240 -5.10 -10.77 19.17
N LYS A 241 -5.96 -11.43 18.41
CA LYS A 241 -6.31 -11.02 17.05
C LYS A 241 -6.92 -9.61 16.99
N THR A 242 -7.65 -9.22 18.02
CA THR A 242 -8.25 -7.89 18.15
C THR A 242 -7.21 -6.81 18.46
N GLU A 243 -6.23 -7.10 19.33
CA GLU A 243 -5.10 -6.19 19.58
C GLU A 243 -4.27 -5.95 18.32
N ILE A 244 -3.97 -6.98 17.53
CA ILE A 244 -3.26 -6.86 16.24
C ILE A 244 -4.02 -5.93 15.29
N VAL A 245 -5.34 -6.11 15.13
CA VAL A 245 -6.14 -5.25 14.25
C VAL A 245 -6.25 -3.83 14.83
N PHE A 246 -6.31 -3.67 16.15
CA PHE A 246 -6.28 -2.36 16.80
C PHE A 246 -4.97 -1.62 16.52
N ILE A 247 -3.81 -2.27 16.69
CA ILE A 247 -2.50 -1.69 16.38
C ILE A 247 -2.39 -1.38 14.88
N GLY A 248 -2.88 -2.26 14.01
CA GLY A 248 -2.97 -2.00 12.58
C GLY A 248 -3.82 -0.75 12.23
N ASN A 249 -4.84 -0.43 13.03
CA ASN A 249 -5.57 0.84 12.90
C ASN A 249 -4.71 2.05 13.28
N LEU A 250 -3.81 1.93 14.26
CA LEU A 250 -2.89 3.01 14.61
C LEU A 250 -1.96 3.35 13.44
N LEU A 251 -1.58 2.37 12.59
CA LEU A 251 -0.88 2.64 11.33
C LEU A 251 -1.67 3.62 10.45
N ILE A 252 -2.98 3.40 10.30
CA ILE A 252 -3.84 4.25 9.45
C ILE A 252 -4.02 5.64 10.09
N VAL A 253 -4.16 5.72 11.41
CA VAL A 253 -4.20 7.01 12.16
C VAL A 253 -2.91 7.79 11.93
N GLY A 254 -1.76 7.13 12.05
CA GLY A 254 -0.46 7.72 11.73
C GLY A 254 -0.38 8.20 10.28
N ALA A 255 -0.91 7.42 9.33
CA ALA A 255 -0.95 7.81 7.93
C ALA A 255 -1.80 9.07 7.68
N LEU A 256 -2.93 9.26 8.38
CA LEU A 256 -3.70 10.50 8.28
C LEU A 256 -2.87 11.73 8.68
N ALA A 257 -2.16 11.65 9.80
CA ALA A 257 -1.24 12.70 10.22
C ALA A 257 -0.09 12.91 9.20
N GLY A 258 0.46 11.80 8.68
CA GLY A 258 1.52 11.81 7.67
C GLY A 258 1.13 12.48 6.36
N PHE A 259 -0.10 12.32 5.88
CA PHE A 259 -0.58 13.03 4.68
C PHE A 259 -0.61 14.54 4.87
N VAL A 260 -1.07 15.00 6.04
CA VAL A 260 -1.15 16.44 6.33
C VAL A 260 0.25 17.03 6.55
N LEU A 261 1.06 16.40 7.37
CA LEU A 261 2.41 16.88 7.68
C LEU A 261 3.33 16.75 6.46
N GLY A 262 3.30 15.61 5.76
CA GLY A 262 4.10 15.36 4.57
C GLY A 262 3.80 16.36 3.45
N GLY A 263 2.50 16.68 3.22
CA GLY A 263 2.11 17.69 2.24
C GLY A 263 2.69 19.06 2.59
N ARG A 264 2.56 19.52 3.86
CA ARG A 264 3.12 20.78 4.30
C ARG A 264 4.65 20.82 4.23
N MET A 265 5.30 19.69 4.52
CA MET A 265 6.76 19.59 4.42
C MET A 265 7.23 19.62 2.97
N VAL A 266 6.56 18.94 2.05
CA VAL A 266 6.87 18.98 0.61
C VAL A 266 6.75 20.41 0.09
N ASP A 267 5.66 21.11 0.44
CA ASP A 267 5.45 22.51 0.00
C ASP A 267 6.51 23.47 0.55
N LYS A 268 7.00 23.26 1.78
CA LYS A 268 7.95 24.18 2.42
C LYS A 268 9.43 23.83 2.18
N LEU A 269 9.76 22.54 2.20
CA LEU A 269 11.15 22.06 2.17
C LEU A 269 11.54 21.42 0.84
N GLY A 270 10.55 21.03 0.02
CA GLY A 270 10.74 20.24 -1.19
C GLY A 270 10.84 18.75 -0.92
N THR A 271 10.66 17.94 -1.97
CA THR A 271 10.56 16.48 -1.91
C THR A 271 11.81 15.81 -1.36
N LYS A 272 13.00 16.29 -1.74
CA LYS A 272 14.30 15.69 -1.33
C LYS A 272 14.45 15.65 0.19
N TYR A 273 14.18 16.75 0.89
CA TYR A 273 14.32 16.81 2.34
C TYR A 273 13.28 15.94 3.06
N VAL A 274 12.06 15.84 2.50
CA VAL A 274 11.03 14.95 3.03
C VAL A 274 11.47 13.49 2.89
N PHE A 275 12.06 13.10 1.75
CA PHE A 275 12.61 11.76 1.60
C PHE A 275 13.71 11.47 2.62
N MET A 276 14.67 12.37 2.80
CA MET A 276 15.72 12.19 3.81
C MET A 276 15.12 12.00 5.21
N PHE A 277 14.18 12.85 5.60
CA PHE A 277 13.47 12.72 6.88
C PHE A 277 12.76 11.36 7.00
N CYS A 278 12.06 10.92 5.95
CA CYS A 278 11.35 9.64 5.94
C CYS A 278 12.31 8.45 6.05
N HIS A 279 13.47 8.47 5.39
CA HIS A 279 14.47 7.39 5.49
C HIS A 279 15.01 7.26 6.92
N PHE A 280 15.41 8.38 7.54
CA PHE A 280 15.80 8.36 8.94
C PHE A 280 14.66 7.90 9.85
N GLY A 281 13.43 8.35 9.57
CA GLY A 281 12.24 7.93 10.30
C GLY A 281 12.01 6.42 10.20
N PHE A 282 12.01 5.85 8.99
CA PHE A 282 11.89 4.40 8.81
C PHE A 282 13.00 3.65 9.55
N GLY A 283 14.26 4.03 9.34
CA GLY A 283 15.39 3.36 9.99
C GLY A 283 15.32 3.44 11.51
N ALA A 284 15.02 4.61 12.08
CA ALA A 284 14.88 4.79 13.52
C ALA A 284 13.74 3.94 14.09
N ILE A 285 12.56 3.94 13.44
CA ILE A 285 11.40 3.14 13.89
C ILE A 285 11.72 1.66 13.86
N LEU A 286 12.35 1.15 12.79
CA LEU A 286 12.71 -0.26 12.69
C LEU A 286 13.74 -0.67 13.74
N ILE A 287 14.74 0.17 14.02
CA ILE A 287 15.69 -0.07 15.10
C ILE A 287 15.02 -0.02 16.48
N LEU A 288 14.14 0.95 16.72
CA LEU A 288 13.39 1.03 17.98
C LEU A 288 12.46 -0.18 18.16
N PHE A 289 11.93 -0.72 17.07
CA PHE A 289 11.11 -1.93 17.11
C PHE A 289 11.93 -3.15 17.54
N LEU A 290 13.22 -3.24 17.14
CA LEU A 290 14.15 -4.26 17.63
C LEU A 290 14.40 -4.12 19.15
N LEU A 291 14.48 -2.89 19.63
CA LEU A 291 14.75 -2.57 21.02
C LEU A 291 13.49 -2.49 21.90
N ARG A 292 12.34 -2.92 21.40
CA ARG A 292 11.03 -2.80 22.06
C ARG A 292 10.98 -3.33 23.49
N SER A 293 11.77 -4.37 23.79
CA SER A 293 11.83 -4.98 25.13
C SER A 293 12.65 -4.17 26.16
N LEU A 294 13.40 -3.16 25.71
CA LEU A 294 14.17 -2.29 26.62
C LEU A 294 13.34 -1.15 27.22
N PHE A 295 12.19 -0.84 26.62
CA PHE A 295 11.37 0.27 27.09
C PHE A 295 10.55 -0.15 28.31
N PRO A 296 10.55 0.65 29.39
CA PRO A 296 9.68 0.41 30.53
C PRO A 296 8.23 0.70 30.14
N GLY A 297 7.34 -0.14 30.59
CA GLY A 297 5.90 0.02 30.36
C GLY A 297 5.27 -1.16 29.61
N GLU A 298 4.00 -1.03 29.32
CA GLU A 298 3.29 -2.08 28.60
C GLU A 298 3.68 -2.08 27.12
N ILE A 299 4.17 -3.21 26.66
CA ILE A 299 4.72 -3.40 25.31
C ILE A 299 3.71 -3.06 24.20
N ILE A 300 2.42 -3.22 24.46
CA ILE A 300 1.35 -2.88 23.52
C ILE A 300 1.35 -1.39 23.14
N PHE A 301 1.59 -0.50 24.12
CA PHE A 301 1.69 0.94 23.86
C PHE A 301 2.93 1.29 23.05
N ILE A 302 4.06 0.64 23.34
CA ILE A 302 5.33 0.87 22.64
C ILE A 302 5.18 0.48 21.19
N VAL A 303 4.71 -0.75 20.92
CA VAL A 303 4.46 -1.27 19.57
C VAL A 303 3.42 -0.41 18.85
N GLY A 304 2.34 -0.03 19.53
CA GLY A 304 1.30 0.84 18.97
C GLY A 304 1.84 2.22 18.54
N ILE A 305 2.68 2.85 19.35
CA ILE A 305 3.30 4.13 19.02
C ILE A 305 4.26 3.99 17.82
N LEU A 306 5.09 2.95 17.81
CA LEU A 306 6.02 2.68 16.70
C LEU A 306 5.27 2.42 15.39
N THR A 307 4.19 1.65 15.44
CA THR A 307 3.33 1.39 14.28
C THR A 307 2.63 2.66 13.78
N LEU A 308 2.14 3.50 14.68
CA LEU A 308 1.56 4.81 14.34
C LEU A 308 2.59 5.71 13.66
N LEU A 309 3.81 5.81 14.22
CA LEU A 309 4.90 6.60 13.65
C LEU A 309 5.33 6.05 12.28
N PHE A 310 5.36 4.72 12.12
CA PHE A 310 5.64 4.10 10.82
C PHE A 310 4.60 4.51 9.77
N GLY A 311 3.32 4.47 10.11
CA GLY A 311 2.24 4.93 9.24
C GLY A 311 2.36 6.41 8.85
N LEU A 312 2.76 7.27 9.80
CA LEU A 312 3.02 8.69 9.54
C LEU A 312 4.15 8.88 8.51
N VAL A 313 5.28 8.21 8.72
CA VAL A 313 6.44 8.31 7.82
C VAL A 313 6.11 7.72 6.44
N GLN A 314 5.40 6.60 6.39
CA GLN A 314 4.99 5.95 5.15
C GLN A 314 4.08 6.86 4.32
N ALA A 315 3.12 7.52 4.94
CA ALA A 315 2.21 8.44 4.26
C ALA A 315 2.92 9.71 3.79
N ALA A 316 3.81 10.27 4.61
CA ALA A 316 4.62 11.44 4.22
C ALA A 316 5.53 11.12 3.02
N SER A 317 6.18 9.93 3.03
CA SER A 317 6.97 9.44 1.91
C SER A 317 6.11 9.25 0.65
N GLY A 318 4.89 8.70 0.78
CA GLY A 318 3.95 8.55 -0.31
C GLY A 318 3.53 9.88 -0.96
N ILE A 319 3.36 10.95 -0.16
CA ILE A 319 3.11 12.29 -0.69
C ILE A 319 4.32 12.82 -1.47
N ALA A 320 5.52 12.65 -0.93
CA ALA A 320 6.74 13.08 -1.61
C ALA A 320 6.94 12.31 -2.93
N MET A 321 6.72 10.99 -2.94
CA MET A 321 6.77 10.15 -4.15
C MET A 321 5.76 10.63 -5.22
N THR A 322 4.51 10.85 -4.81
CA THR A 322 3.47 11.31 -5.75
C THR A 322 3.80 12.69 -6.31
N SER A 323 4.30 13.61 -5.47
CA SER A 323 4.65 14.98 -5.87
C SER A 323 5.81 14.97 -6.87
N GLU A 324 6.85 14.19 -6.62
CA GLU A 324 8.00 14.07 -7.52
C GLU A 324 7.62 13.38 -8.83
N THR A 325 6.78 12.32 -8.77
CA THR A 325 6.24 11.67 -9.96
C THR A 325 5.55 12.67 -10.88
N LEU A 326 4.69 13.54 -10.33
CA LEU A 326 3.96 14.53 -11.13
C LEU A 326 4.87 15.56 -11.82
N VAL A 327 6.02 15.86 -11.24
CA VAL A 327 7.03 16.75 -11.83
C VAL A 327 7.80 16.07 -12.95
N LEU A 328 8.11 14.78 -12.79
CA LEU A 328 8.96 14.03 -13.70
C LEU A 328 8.17 13.35 -14.84
N ILE A 329 6.87 13.19 -14.73
CA ILE A 329 6.03 12.56 -15.78
C ILE A 329 6.18 13.34 -17.08
N PRO A 330 6.54 12.68 -18.20
CA PRO A 330 6.62 13.31 -19.50
C PRO A 330 5.23 13.80 -19.94
N LEU A 331 5.20 14.94 -20.64
CA LEU A 331 3.95 15.52 -21.17
C LEU A 331 3.27 14.59 -22.17
N GLU A 332 4.04 13.84 -22.91
CA GLU A 332 3.58 12.78 -23.79
C GLU A 332 3.49 11.46 -23.03
N ASN A 333 2.49 10.61 -23.32
CA ASN A 333 2.30 9.28 -22.73
C ASN A 333 2.11 9.25 -21.21
N LYS A 334 1.40 10.23 -20.64
CA LYS A 334 1.16 10.37 -19.18
C LYS A 334 0.56 9.13 -18.52
N SER A 335 -0.40 8.47 -19.18
CA SER A 335 -1.06 7.27 -18.63
C SER A 335 -0.06 6.12 -18.49
N LEU A 336 0.75 5.88 -19.52
CA LEU A 336 1.73 4.80 -19.51
C LEU A 336 2.87 5.08 -18.52
N ALA A 337 3.33 6.34 -18.42
CA ALA A 337 4.32 6.73 -17.42
C ALA A 337 3.78 6.52 -16.00
N THR A 338 2.57 6.99 -15.71
CA THR A 338 1.92 6.73 -14.41
C THR A 338 1.79 5.23 -14.15
N GLY A 339 1.42 4.45 -15.16
CA GLY A 339 1.37 2.99 -15.09
C GLY A 339 2.72 2.36 -14.76
N LEU A 340 3.81 2.83 -15.37
CA LEU A 340 5.18 2.35 -15.09
C LEU A 340 5.59 2.62 -13.64
N TRP A 341 5.30 3.82 -13.12
CA TRP A 341 5.57 4.14 -11.72
C TRP A 341 4.81 3.22 -10.76
N PHE A 342 3.49 3.03 -10.97
CA PHE A 342 2.70 2.11 -10.14
C PHE A 342 3.19 0.65 -10.28
N THR A 343 3.60 0.24 -11.47
CA THR A 343 4.17 -1.09 -11.71
C THR A 343 5.42 -1.30 -10.84
N LEU A 344 6.40 -0.39 -10.91
CA LEU A 344 7.63 -0.52 -10.12
C LEU A 344 7.37 -0.39 -8.62
N TYR A 345 6.50 0.52 -8.20
CA TYR A 345 6.06 0.64 -6.81
C TYR A 345 5.46 -0.68 -6.28
N SER A 346 4.51 -1.26 -7.02
CA SER A 346 3.87 -2.52 -6.65
C SER A 346 4.82 -3.72 -6.74
N GLY A 347 5.76 -3.68 -7.70
CA GLY A 347 6.82 -4.69 -7.82
C GLY A 347 7.72 -4.73 -6.58
N GLY A 348 8.16 -3.56 -6.11
CA GLY A 348 8.91 -3.46 -4.85
C GLY A 348 8.12 -4.04 -3.68
N ALA A 349 6.85 -3.66 -3.54
CA ALA A 349 5.99 -4.14 -2.45
C ALA A 349 5.76 -5.66 -2.51
N GLY A 350 5.46 -6.20 -3.69
CA GLY A 350 5.20 -7.64 -3.85
C GLY A 350 6.45 -8.49 -3.60
N LEU A 351 7.59 -8.07 -4.16
CA LEU A 351 8.86 -8.78 -3.96
C LEU A 351 9.34 -8.69 -2.50
N SER A 352 9.07 -7.57 -1.80
CA SER A 352 9.31 -7.45 -0.35
C SER A 352 8.63 -8.55 0.44
N GLY A 353 7.35 -8.79 0.19
CA GLY A 353 6.57 -9.83 0.86
C GLY A 353 7.04 -11.24 0.51
N ILE A 354 7.35 -11.51 -0.78
CA ILE A 354 7.90 -12.83 -1.19
C ILE A 354 9.25 -13.07 -0.51
N MET A 355 10.15 -12.10 -0.56
CA MET A 355 11.48 -12.26 0.06
C MET A 355 11.35 -12.52 1.56
N SER A 356 10.49 -11.77 2.24
CA SER A 356 10.22 -11.98 3.67
C SER A 356 9.64 -13.37 3.95
N SER A 357 8.65 -13.81 3.16
CA SER A 357 8.06 -15.15 3.28
C SER A 357 9.11 -16.25 3.10
N LYS A 358 9.90 -16.17 2.02
CA LYS A 358 10.93 -17.17 1.73
C LYS A 358 12.08 -17.16 2.73
N ALA A 359 12.46 -15.98 3.23
CA ALA A 359 13.47 -15.90 4.30
C ALA A 359 13.03 -16.62 5.57
N LEU A 360 11.75 -16.54 5.93
CA LEU A 360 11.18 -17.28 7.08
C LEU A 360 11.02 -18.76 6.78
N GLU A 361 10.46 -19.13 5.62
CA GLU A 361 10.21 -20.53 5.24
C GLU A 361 11.50 -21.35 5.15
N LEU A 362 12.55 -20.76 4.57
CA LEU A 362 13.84 -21.42 4.36
C LEU A 362 14.82 -21.21 5.52
N ASN A 363 14.40 -20.57 6.61
CA ASN A 363 15.26 -20.22 7.75
C ASN A 363 16.58 -19.54 7.33
N LEU A 364 16.51 -18.62 6.34
CA LEU A 364 17.69 -17.88 5.87
C LEU A 364 18.28 -16.96 6.94
N ILE A 365 17.48 -16.59 7.92
CA ILE A 365 17.88 -15.84 9.11
C ILE A 365 17.69 -16.76 10.30
N ASN A 366 18.70 -16.88 11.15
CA ASN A 366 18.63 -17.71 12.33
C ASN A 366 17.38 -17.34 13.16
N PRO A 367 16.51 -18.31 13.51
CA PRO A 367 15.33 -18.05 14.32
C PRO A 367 15.67 -17.61 15.75
N GLU A 368 16.85 -17.96 16.25
CA GLU A 368 17.34 -17.60 17.59
C GLU A 368 18.72 -16.95 17.48
N TRP A 369 18.80 -15.66 17.72
CA TRP A 369 20.05 -14.91 17.79
C TRP A 369 19.96 -13.82 18.85
N SER A 370 21.04 -13.12 19.12
CA SER A 370 21.03 -12.04 20.12
C SER A 370 21.67 -10.76 19.58
N LEU A 371 21.10 -9.62 19.95
CA LEU A 371 21.64 -8.30 19.69
C LEU A 371 21.82 -7.57 21.04
N PHE A 372 23.05 -7.23 21.41
CA PHE A 372 23.38 -6.61 22.71
C PHE A 372 22.82 -7.39 23.92
N GLY A 373 22.78 -8.72 23.83
CA GLY A 373 22.25 -9.58 24.89
C GLY A 373 20.72 -9.74 24.89
N LEU A 374 20.00 -9.09 23.96
CA LEU A 374 18.56 -9.24 23.81
C LEU A 374 18.25 -10.42 22.88
N PRO A 375 17.29 -11.29 23.22
CA PRO A 375 16.86 -12.37 22.32
C PRO A 375 16.12 -11.79 21.11
N MET A 376 16.51 -12.24 19.93
CA MET A 376 15.98 -11.82 18.65
C MET A 376 15.47 -13.00 17.85
N THR A 377 14.51 -12.74 16.95
CA THR A 377 13.90 -13.73 16.07
C THR A 377 14.26 -13.49 14.61
N SER A 378 13.84 -14.39 13.71
CA SER A 378 13.99 -14.17 12.25
C SER A 378 13.26 -12.91 11.78
N TYR A 379 12.14 -12.54 12.40
CA TYR A 379 11.42 -11.28 12.09
C TYR A 379 12.27 -10.06 12.40
N ASP A 380 12.96 -10.08 13.54
CA ASP A 380 13.86 -9.00 13.95
C ASP A 380 15.02 -8.86 12.97
N GLY A 381 15.54 -9.96 12.47
CA GLY A 381 16.58 -9.97 11.45
C GLY A 381 16.13 -9.33 10.13
N LEU A 382 14.89 -9.58 9.69
CA LEU A 382 14.30 -8.93 8.52
C LEU A 382 14.20 -7.42 8.74
N LEU A 383 13.70 -6.97 9.90
CA LEU A 383 13.60 -5.54 10.22
C LEU A 383 14.96 -4.86 10.28
N LEU A 384 15.99 -5.54 10.80
CA LEU A 384 17.36 -5.04 10.84
C LEU A 384 17.92 -4.82 9.42
N ILE A 385 17.74 -5.81 8.54
CA ILE A 385 18.17 -5.73 7.14
C ILE A 385 17.43 -4.57 6.45
N PHE A 386 16.11 -4.50 6.56
CA PHE A 386 15.29 -3.48 5.91
C PHE A 386 15.64 -2.08 6.43
N GLY A 387 15.73 -1.90 7.74
CA GLY A 387 16.10 -0.62 8.36
C GLY A 387 17.49 -0.14 7.93
N THR A 388 18.48 -1.05 7.92
CA THR A 388 19.83 -0.74 7.47
C THR A 388 19.86 -0.32 6.00
N MET A 389 19.15 -1.05 5.12
CA MET A 389 19.10 -0.73 3.70
C MET A 389 18.42 0.60 3.42
N VAL A 390 17.32 0.91 4.13
CA VAL A 390 16.65 2.23 4.03
C VAL A 390 17.57 3.35 4.48
N LEU A 391 18.33 3.17 5.56
CA LEU A 391 19.32 4.16 6.00
C LEU A 391 20.46 4.34 4.98
N LEU A 392 20.96 3.25 4.40
CA LEU A 392 21.98 3.32 3.35
C LEU A 392 21.47 4.08 2.10
N MET A 393 20.19 3.94 1.75
CA MET A 393 19.60 4.72 0.66
C MET A 393 19.64 6.23 0.92
N THR A 394 19.70 6.70 2.18
CA THR A 394 19.87 8.11 2.50
C THR A 394 21.21 8.66 2.00
N VAL A 395 22.25 7.85 2.06
CA VAL A 395 23.60 8.22 1.56
C VAL A 395 23.54 8.43 0.04
N THR A 396 22.91 7.54 -0.70
CA THR A 396 22.75 7.68 -2.16
C THR A 396 21.92 8.91 -2.52
N LEU A 397 20.82 9.17 -1.83
CA LEU A 397 19.98 10.36 -2.03
C LEU A 397 20.72 11.66 -1.71
N GLY A 398 21.62 11.64 -0.71
CA GLY A 398 22.44 12.80 -0.33
C GLY A 398 23.58 13.09 -1.29
N LEU A 399 24.27 12.02 -1.75
CA LEU A 399 25.48 12.11 -2.55
C LEU A 399 25.23 12.20 -4.07
N ILE A 400 24.09 11.66 -4.56
CA ILE A 400 23.76 11.66 -5.99
C ILE A 400 22.60 12.64 -6.25
N PRO A 401 22.91 13.91 -6.60
CA PRO A 401 21.87 14.92 -6.87
C PRO A 401 20.95 14.59 -8.04
N SER A 402 21.35 13.64 -8.89
CA SER A 402 20.60 13.24 -10.09
C SER A 402 19.37 12.37 -9.80
N VAL A 403 19.27 11.74 -8.63
CA VAL A 403 18.14 10.85 -8.32
C VAL A 403 16.88 11.65 -7.99
N ILE A 404 17.02 12.74 -7.24
CA ILE A 404 15.92 13.67 -6.95
C ILE A 404 16.49 15.08 -7.03
N LYS A 405 16.07 15.85 -8.02
CA LYS A 405 16.47 17.25 -8.17
C LYS A 405 15.84 18.08 -7.05
N LYS A 406 16.57 19.13 -6.57
CA LYS A 406 15.94 20.16 -5.77
C LYS A 406 14.83 20.79 -6.60
N THR A 407 13.59 20.48 -6.31
CA THR A 407 12.48 21.30 -6.80
C THR A 407 12.61 22.66 -6.10
N PRO A 408 12.72 23.79 -6.81
CA PRO A 408 12.74 25.09 -6.15
C PRO A 408 11.50 25.19 -5.27
N ALA A 409 11.69 25.45 -3.99
CA ALA A 409 10.59 25.88 -3.14
C ALA A 409 10.04 27.18 -3.73
N ALA A 410 8.78 27.14 -4.12
CA ALA A 410 7.99 28.29 -4.55
C ALA A 410 7.49 28.22 -5.97
N TRP A 411 6.29 27.70 -6.08
CA TRP A 411 5.32 28.40 -6.88
C TRP A 411 4.63 29.43 -5.93
N ILE A 412 5.27 30.60 -5.75
CA ILE A 412 4.57 31.79 -5.25
C ILE A 412 3.81 32.33 -6.46
N PRO A 413 2.47 32.39 -6.45
CA PRO A 413 1.75 33.13 -7.47
C PRO A 413 2.23 34.57 -7.39
N GLN A 414 2.87 35.08 -8.44
CA GLN A 414 3.05 36.50 -8.57
C GLN A 414 1.64 37.12 -8.59
N SER A 415 1.34 37.87 -7.54
CA SER A 415 0.15 38.70 -7.47
C SER A 415 0.20 39.71 -8.62
N THR A 416 -0.64 39.56 -9.61
CA THR A 416 -1.12 40.60 -10.49
C THR A 416 -2.54 40.91 -10.12
#